data_f5a980fb6bef9e409faa3fd21e9d222c
#
_entry.id   f5a980fb6bef9e409faa3fd21e9d222c
#
_cell.length_a   1.000
_cell.length_b   1.000
_cell.length_c   1.000
_cell.angle_alpha   90.00
_cell.angle_beta   90.00
_cell.angle_gamma   90.00
#
_symmetry.space_group_name_H-M   'P 1'
#
loop_
_entity.id
_entity.type
_entity.pdbx_description
1 polymer ?
#
loop_
_entity_poly.entity_id
_entity_poly.type
_entity_poly.pdbx_seq_one_letter_code
_entity_poly.pdbx_strand_id
1 'polypeptide(L)'
;MILELATFKAESVLLAENAGVGRLELCEDYACGGLTPSMDYFRFAREKFSRDIFVMIRPRTGGYIFTDAEFEGMLEDVARFRDAGSNGFVCGFFKKEQEINQKQLLRFVDACQGLPVTFHRSFDELSDWKNGLELLIDSGCKRLLTSGDGAIAFEGRRRLREMVDYTDGKIIILPGGGIRSTNIKEIIAEVGPVEVHTAALSSGVSEIADESELHKLIELLNK
;
A
#
# COMPACT_ATOMS: atom_id res chain seq x y z
N MET A 1 -5.20 15.61 4.29
CA MET A 1 -5.17 14.13 4.28
C MET A 1 -4.38 13.66 3.05
N ILE A 2 -3.58 12.59 3.15
CA ILE A 2 -2.81 12.07 2.00
C ILE A 2 -3.68 11.06 1.24
N LEU A 3 -3.80 11.25 -0.09
CA LEU A 3 -4.27 10.21 -1.00
C LEU A 3 -3.07 9.47 -1.57
N GLU A 4 -3.02 8.15 -1.36
CA GLU A 4 -2.09 7.26 -2.04
C GLU A 4 -2.81 6.58 -3.20
N LEU A 5 -2.21 6.61 -4.38
CA LEU A 5 -2.71 5.96 -5.59
C LEU A 5 -1.85 4.76 -5.95
N ALA A 6 -2.46 3.56 -5.99
CA ALA A 6 -1.84 2.41 -6.63
C ALA A 6 -1.82 2.61 -8.14
N THR A 7 -0.65 2.49 -8.75
CA THR A 7 -0.44 2.70 -10.18
C THR A 7 0.20 1.49 -10.83
N PHE A 8 -0.36 1.07 -11.97
CA PHE A 8 0.06 -0.12 -12.71
C PHE A 8 0.49 0.22 -14.15
N LYS A 9 0.25 1.47 -14.58
CA LYS A 9 0.53 1.96 -15.93
C LYS A 9 1.07 3.40 -15.88
N ALA A 10 1.90 3.72 -16.85
CA ALA A 10 2.55 5.02 -16.97
C ALA A 10 1.55 6.19 -17.05
N GLU A 11 0.41 5.98 -17.70
CA GLU A 11 -0.66 6.96 -17.82
C GLU A 11 -1.22 7.37 -16.45
N SER A 12 -1.37 6.40 -15.52
CA SER A 12 -1.84 6.69 -14.15
C SER A 12 -0.87 7.58 -13.37
N VAL A 13 0.43 7.48 -13.64
CA VAL A 13 1.45 8.36 -13.02
C VAL A 13 1.25 9.80 -13.46
N LEU A 14 1.00 10.03 -14.75
CA LEU A 14 0.75 11.37 -15.29
C LEU A 14 -0.54 11.98 -14.74
N LEU A 15 -1.61 11.18 -14.68
CA LEU A 15 -2.89 11.58 -14.08
C LEU A 15 -2.71 11.94 -12.60
N ALA A 16 -1.95 11.14 -11.84
CA ALA A 16 -1.67 11.39 -10.43
C ALA A 16 -0.91 12.70 -10.18
N GLU A 17 0.09 13.00 -11.00
CA GLU A 17 0.84 14.27 -10.91
C GLU A 17 -0.10 15.45 -11.17
N ASN A 18 -0.88 15.41 -12.25
CA ASN A 18 -1.81 16.47 -12.64
C ASN A 18 -2.92 16.68 -11.60
N ALA A 19 -3.44 15.62 -11.00
CA ALA A 19 -4.49 15.70 -9.99
C ALA A 19 -3.97 16.11 -8.60
N GLY A 20 -2.67 16.13 -8.37
CA GLY A 20 -2.09 16.46 -7.07
C GLY A 20 -2.16 15.34 -6.03
N VAL A 21 -2.11 14.07 -6.45
CA VAL A 21 -2.04 12.91 -5.56
C VAL A 21 -0.83 13.02 -4.63
N GLY A 22 -0.99 12.69 -3.35
CA GLY A 22 0.04 12.87 -2.34
C GLY A 22 1.17 11.85 -2.40
N ARG A 23 0.88 10.60 -2.81
CA ARG A 23 1.85 9.50 -2.90
C ARG A 23 1.43 8.48 -3.94
N LEU A 24 2.39 7.83 -4.60
CA LEU A 24 2.15 6.63 -5.40
C LEU A 24 2.57 5.37 -4.65
N GLU A 25 1.77 4.32 -4.80
CA GLU A 25 2.22 2.94 -4.68
C GLU A 25 2.46 2.40 -6.09
N LEU A 26 3.71 2.13 -6.43
CA LEU A 26 4.08 1.69 -7.76
C LEU A 26 4.11 0.17 -7.84
N CYS A 27 3.28 -0.40 -8.72
CA CYS A 27 3.09 -1.83 -8.89
C CYS A 27 3.05 -2.19 -10.38
N GLU A 28 3.22 -3.47 -10.68
CA GLU A 28 2.80 -4.09 -11.94
C GLU A 28 1.73 -5.15 -11.67
N ASP A 29 0.96 -5.55 -12.69
CA ASP A 29 -0.04 -6.62 -12.64
C ASP A 29 -1.14 -6.42 -11.58
N TYR A 30 -2.12 -5.58 -11.90
CA TYR A 30 -3.31 -5.35 -11.05
C TYR A 30 -4.09 -6.63 -10.78
N ALA A 31 -4.20 -7.53 -11.78
CA ALA A 31 -5.02 -8.73 -11.68
C ALA A 31 -4.60 -9.67 -10.53
N CYS A 32 -3.31 -9.67 -10.18
CA CYS A 32 -2.81 -10.46 -9.05
C CYS A 32 -2.65 -9.66 -7.74
N GLY A 33 -3.07 -8.39 -7.73
CA GLY A 33 -2.98 -7.51 -6.56
C GLY A 33 -1.64 -6.78 -6.42
N GLY A 34 -0.86 -6.69 -7.50
CA GLY A 34 0.40 -5.96 -7.55
C GLY A 34 1.65 -6.82 -7.36
N LEU A 35 2.60 -6.64 -8.24
CA LEU A 35 3.96 -7.20 -8.19
C LEU A 35 4.99 -6.07 -8.18
N THR A 36 6.26 -6.43 -7.92
CA THR A 36 7.40 -5.52 -8.06
C THR A 36 7.44 -4.95 -9.48
N PRO A 37 7.45 -3.62 -9.64
CA PRO A 37 7.49 -2.99 -10.95
C PRO A 37 8.87 -3.14 -11.60
N SER A 38 8.92 -3.01 -12.92
CA SER A 38 10.19 -2.91 -13.64
C SER A 38 10.93 -1.61 -13.27
N MET A 39 12.26 -1.66 -13.32
CA MET A 39 13.10 -0.49 -13.06
C MET A 39 12.85 0.64 -14.08
N ASP A 40 12.49 0.31 -15.32
CA ASP A 40 12.18 1.31 -16.34
C ASP A 40 10.87 2.02 -16.03
N TYR A 41 9.85 1.31 -15.53
CA TYR A 41 8.62 1.93 -15.07
C TYR A 41 8.86 2.83 -13.84
N PHE A 42 9.69 2.38 -12.89
CA PHE A 42 10.07 3.21 -11.73
C PHE A 42 10.80 4.50 -12.15
N ARG A 43 11.79 4.41 -13.06
CA ARG A 43 12.52 5.58 -13.56
C ARG A 43 11.59 6.57 -14.26
N PHE A 44 10.67 6.07 -15.07
CA PHE A 44 9.63 6.90 -15.67
C PHE A 44 8.78 7.59 -14.60
N ALA A 45 8.28 6.83 -13.62
CA ALA A 45 7.48 7.38 -12.54
C ALA A 45 8.25 8.45 -11.75
N ARG A 46 9.52 8.20 -11.42
CA ARG A 46 10.36 9.16 -10.68
C ARG A 46 10.65 10.44 -11.47
N GLU A 47 10.78 10.36 -12.79
CA GLU A 47 10.93 11.53 -13.66
C GLU A 47 9.66 12.39 -13.73
N LYS A 48 8.49 11.75 -13.74
CA LYS A 48 7.20 12.39 -14.00
C LYS A 48 6.40 12.76 -12.76
N PHE A 49 6.70 12.16 -11.61
CA PHE A 49 5.98 12.39 -10.37
C PHE A 49 6.90 13.02 -9.32
N SER A 50 6.51 14.21 -8.83
CA SER A 50 7.36 15.05 -7.97
C SER A 50 7.33 14.68 -6.48
N ARG A 51 6.33 13.88 -6.05
CA ARG A 51 6.10 13.51 -4.63
C ARG A 51 6.59 12.09 -4.33
N ASP A 52 6.18 11.54 -3.20
CA ASP A 52 6.65 10.24 -2.72
C ASP A 52 6.18 9.06 -3.60
N ILE A 53 7.13 8.17 -3.91
CA ILE A 53 6.87 6.89 -4.58
C ILE A 53 7.26 5.76 -3.63
N PHE A 54 6.29 4.95 -3.25
CA PHE A 54 6.48 3.69 -2.56
C PHE A 54 6.44 2.55 -3.56
N VAL A 55 7.35 1.59 -3.44
CA VAL A 55 7.49 0.51 -4.40
C VAL A 55 7.01 -0.80 -3.80
N MET A 56 6.10 -1.49 -4.49
CA MET A 56 5.70 -2.85 -4.14
C MET A 56 6.88 -3.80 -4.33
N ILE A 57 7.21 -4.56 -3.29
CA ILE A 57 8.21 -5.63 -3.36
C ILE A 57 7.52 -6.97 -3.17
N ARG A 58 7.14 -7.57 -4.28
CA ARG A 58 6.49 -8.88 -4.37
C ARG A 58 6.91 -9.55 -5.67
N PRO A 59 7.74 -10.60 -5.62
CA PRO A 59 8.42 -11.13 -6.81
C PRO A 59 7.50 -11.95 -7.73
N ARG A 60 6.38 -12.46 -7.22
CA ARG A 60 5.48 -13.35 -7.97
C ARG A 60 4.05 -13.33 -7.45
N THR A 61 3.15 -13.86 -8.24
CA THR A 61 1.76 -14.18 -7.87
C THR A 61 1.68 -15.32 -6.84
N GLY A 62 0.50 -15.56 -6.29
CA GLY A 62 0.24 -16.58 -5.27
C GLY A 62 0.42 -16.05 -3.85
N GLY A 63 0.62 -16.95 -2.90
CA GLY A 63 0.70 -16.60 -1.48
C GLY A 63 1.97 -15.84 -1.08
N TYR A 64 2.03 -15.47 0.17
CA TYR A 64 3.06 -14.58 0.75
C TYR A 64 4.13 -15.35 1.55
N ILE A 65 4.21 -16.67 1.36
CA ILE A 65 5.29 -17.51 1.91
C ILE A 65 6.36 -17.60 0.84
N PHE A 66 7.52 -16.99 1.11
CA PHE A 66 8.64 -16.93 0.17
C PHE A 66 9.77 -17.84 0.63
N THR A 67 10.42 -18.50 -0.33
CA THR A 67 11.67 -19.22 -0.10
C THR A 67 12.80 -18.27 0.28
N ASP A 68 13.89 -18.77 0.86
CA ASP A 68 15.05 -17.93 1.18
C ASP A 68 15.61 -17.26 -0.08
N ALA A 69 15.67 -17.96 -1.21
CA ALA A 69 16.17 -17.40 -2.47
C ALA A 69 15.28 -16.27 -3.00
N GLU A 70 13.94 -16.44 -2.97
CA GLU A 70 13.00 -15.38 -3.33
C GLU A 70 13.15 -14.17 -2.41
N PHE A 71 13.29 -14.42 -1.12
CA PHE A 71 13.44 -13.34 -0.15
C PHE A 71 14.77 -12.57 -0.32
N GLU A 72 15.88 -13.23 -0.60
CA GLU A 72 17.15 -12.53 -0.91
C GLU A 72 17.00 -11.68 -2.18
N GLY A 73 16.31 -12.16 -3.23
CA GLY A 73 15.99 -11.36 -4.41
C GLY A 73 15.13 -10.13 -4.08
N MET A 74 14.18 -10.24 -3.13
CA MET A 74 13.39 -9.09 -2.66
C MET A 74 14.28 -8.05 -1.96
N LEU A 75 15.28 -8.47 -1.19
CA LEU A 75 16.24 -7.54 -0.56
C LEU A 75 17.14 -6.84 -1.59
N GLU A 76 17.53 -7.55 -2.66
CA GLU A 76 18.27 -6.95 -3.78
C GLU A 76 17.41 -5.89 -4.49
N ASP A 77 16.11 -6.17 -4.71
CA ASP A 77 15.18 -5.20 -5.28
C ASP A 77 15.03 -3.96 -4.37
N VAL A 78 14.89 -4.13 -3.04
CA VAL A 78 14.90 -3.01 -2.10
C VAL A 78 16.12 -2.14 -2.29
N ALA A 79 17.33 -2.73 -2.35
CA ALA A 79 18.56 -1.96 -2.53
C ALA A 79 18.55 -1.21 -3.87
N ARG A 80 18.16 -1.86 -4.96
CA ARG A 80 18.09 -1.25 -6.31
C ARG A 80 17.14 -0.07 -6.38
N PHE A 81 15.91 -0.19 -5.84
CA PHE A 81 14.92 0.89 -5.85
C PHE A 81 15.25 2.00 -4.86
N ARG A 82 15.81 1.68 -3.70
CA ARG A 82 16.32 2.68 -2.75
C ARG A 82 17.39 3.55 -3.40
N ASP A 83 18.40 2.93 -4.01
CA ASP A 83 19.51 3.62 -4.66
C ASP A 83 19.06 4.43 -5.89
N ALA A 84 17.93 4.04 -6.50
CA ALA A 84 17.28 4.79 -7.57
C ALA A 84 16.35 5.92 -7.07
N GLY A 85 16.13 6.08 -5.76
CA GLY A 85 15.39 7.20 -5.16
C GLY A 85 13.93 6.91 -4.84
N SER A 86 13.59 5.66 -4.46
CA SER A 86 12.28 5.37 -3.85
C SER A 86 12.15 6.06 -2.48
N ASN A 87 10.93 6.40 -2.09
CA ASN A 87 10.64 7.06 -0.82
C ASN A 87 10.11 6.09 0.25
N GLY A 88 9.86 4.83 -0.11
CA GLY A 88 9.39 3.79 0.77
C GLY A 88 9.08 2.50 0.03
N PHE A 89 8.67 1.49 0.79
CA PHE A 89 8.42 0.15 0.26
C PHE A 89 7.12 -0.43 0.80
N VAL A 90 6.51 -1.31 0.00
CA VAL A 90 5.32 -2.06 0.37
C VAL A 90 5.62 -3.56 0.29
N CYS A 91 5.25 -4.32 1.31
CA CYS A 91 5.56 -5.74 1.40
C CYS A 91 4.54 -6.52 2.24
N GLY A 92 4.67 -7.84 2.27
CA GLY A 92 3.98 -8.72 3.20
C GLY A 92 4.61 -10.11 3.17
N PHE A 93 4.80 -10.71 4.35
CA PHE A 93 5.50 -11.98 4.52
C PHE A 93 4.76 -12.88 5.46
N PHE A 94 4.50 -14.13 5.06
CA PHE A 94 3.97 -15.16 5.92
C PHE A 94 5.00 -16.26 6.14
N LYS A 95 5.04 -16.78 7.35
CA LYS A 95 5.81 -18.00 7.71
C LYS A 95 5.02 -19.26 7.35
N LYS A 96 3.74 -19.22 7.57
CA LYS A 96 2.69 -20.17 7.18
C LYS A 96 1.40 -19.38 6.99
N GLU A 97 0.35 -20.01 6.53
CA GLU A 97 -0.96 -19.36 6.39
C GLU A 97 -1.36 -18.64 7.68
N GLN A 98 -1.81 -17.39 7.54
CA GLN A 98 -2.27 -16.52 8.64
C GLN A 98 -1.23 -16.25 9.75
N GLU A 99 0.06 -16.38 9.47
CA GLU A 99 1.11 -16.05 10.44
C GLU A 99 2.22 -15.21 9.79
N ILE A 100 2.40 -13.98 10.26
CA ILE A 100 3.45 -13.08 9.77
C ILE A 100 4.84 -13.69 10.01
N ASN A 101 5.70 -13.66 9.01
CA ASN A 101 7.12 -14.00 9.15
C ASN A 101 7.90 -12.81 9.71
N GLN A 102 7.89 -12.66 11.02
CA GLN A 102 8.57 -11.55 11.71
C GLN A 102 10.07 -11.49 11.38
N LYS A 103 10.73 -12.65 11.22
CA LYS A 103 12.16 -12.68 10.89
C LYS A 103 12.45 -12.06 9.51
N GLN A 104 11.65 -12.39 8.49
CA GLN A 104 11.79 -11.77 7.18
C GLN A 104 11.42 -10.29 7.23
N LEU A 105 10.34 -9.93 7.96
CA LEU A 105 9.90 -8.55 8.09
C LEU A 105 10.98 -7.65 8.74
N LEU A 106 11.61 -8.08 9.82
CA LEU A 106 12.71 -7.35 10.46
C LEU A 106 13.90 -7.15 9.51
N ARG A 107 14.32 -8.20 8.79
CA ARG A 107 15.39 -8.10 7.78
C ARG A 107 15.03 -7.15 6.63
N PHE A 108 13.76 -7.16 6.20
CA PHE A 108 13.27 -6.27 5.15
C PHE A 108 13.30 -4.81 5.61
N VAL A 109 12.79 -4.52 6.81
CA VAL A 109 12.80 -3.16 7.39
C VAL A 109 14.23 -2.65 7.55
N ASP A 110 15.16 -3.49 8.00
CA ASP A 110 16.59 -3.14 8.10
C ASP A 110 17.20 -2.81 6.73
N ALA A 111 16.89 -3.62 5.69
CA ALA A 111 17.36 -3.37 4.32
C ALA A 111 16.83 -2.06 3.72
N CYS A 112 15.69 -1.55 4.20
CA CYS A 112 15.14 -0.26 3.78
C CYS A 112 15.91 0.94 4.32
N GLN A 113 16.84 0.75 5.27
CA GLN A 113 17.75 1.79 5.79
C GLN A 113 17.03 3.07 6.23
N GLY A 114 15.94 2.93 6.97
CA GLY A 114 15.16 4.03 7.52
C GLY A 114 14.05 4.57 6.60
N LEU A 115 13.96 4.13 5.35
CA LEU A 115 12.80 4.41 4.51
C LEU A 115 11.57 3.70 5.08
N PRO A 116 10.38 4.35 5.05
CA PRO A 116 9.17 3.80 5.61
C PRO A 116 8.70 2.54 4.87
N VAL A 117 8.21 1.57 5.65
CA VAL A 117 7.64 0.32 5.15
C VAL A 117 6.15 0.29 5.44
N THR A 118 5.36 -0.04 4.42
CA THR A 118 3.93 -0.36 4.49
C THR A 118 3.76 -1.88 4.41
N PHE A 119 3.05 -2.48 5.36
CA PHE A 119 2.60 -3.86 5.22
C PHE A 119 1.27 -3.86 4.47
N HIS A 120 1.17 -4.64 3.39
CA HIS A 120 0.02 -4.62 2.49
C HIS A 120 -1.15 -5.50 2.97
N ARG A 121 -2.22 -5.56 2.15
CA ARG A 121 -3.50 -6.23 2.45
C ARG A 121 -3.43 -7.74 2.71
N SER A 122 -2.29 -8.41 2.57
CA SER A 122 -2.18 -9.77 3.11
C SER A 122 -2.48 -9.83 4.61
N PHE A 123 -2.36 -8.71 5.32
CA PHE A 123 -2.78 -8.57 6.71
C PHE A 123 -4.26 -8.95 6.92
N ASP A 124 -5.12 -8.68 5.95
CA ASP A 124 -6.55 -9.00 6.01
C ASP A 124 -6.82 -10.54 6.08
N GLU A 125 -5.81 -11.37 5.82
CA GLU A 125 -5.88 -12.84 5.94
C GLU A 125 -5.62 -13.32 7.38
N LEU A 126 -5.17 -12.45 8.30
CA LEU A 126 -4.85 -12.85 9.68
C LEU A 126 -6.09 -13.06 10.51
N SER A 127 -6.12 -14.16 11.28
CA SER A 127 -7.20 -14.41 12.24
C SER A 127 -7.08 -13.56 13.52
N ASP A 128 -5.86 -13.21 13.94
CA ASP A 128 -5.56 -12.38 15.11
C ASP A 128 -4.90 -11.07 14.68
N TRP A 129 -5.74 -10.09 14.31
CA TRP A 129 -5.28 -8.79 13.86
C TRP A 129 -4.54 -7.98 14.95
N LYS A 130 -4.86 -8.18 16.25
CA LYS A 130 -4.19 -7.44 17.34
C LYS A 130 -2.74 -7.87 17.48
N ASN A 131 -2.51 -9.17 17.55
CA ASN A 131 -1.15 -9.71 17.56
C ASN A 131 -0.40 -9.36 16.27
N GLY A 132 -1.08 -9.38 15.13
CA GLY A 132 -0.51 -8.90 13.85
C GLY A 132 -0.06 -7.44 13.93
N LEU A 133 -0.88 -6.54 14.47
CA LEU A 133 -0.52 -5.12 14.64
C LEU A 133 0.69 -4.92 15.56
N GLU A 134 0.74 -5.61 16.70
CA GLU A 134 1.90 -5.53 17.61
C GLU A 134 3.18 -5.97 16.89
N LEU A 135 3.12 -7.08 16.13
CA LEU A 135 4.26 -7.54 15.34
C LEU A 135 4.74 -6.52 14.31
N LEU A 136 3.81 -5.81 13.64
CA LEU A 136 4.17 -4.76 12.68
C LEU A 136 4.82 -3.56 13.37
N ILE A 137 4.26 -3.12 14.51
CA ILE A 137 4.79 -2.02 15.32
C ILE A 137 6.20 -2.36 15.81
N ASP A 138 6.37 -3.52 16.43
CA ASP A 138 7.66 -3.99 16.96
C ASP A 138 8.72 -4.19 15.86
N SER A 139 8.27 -4.53 14.64
CA SER A 139 9.15 -4.65 13.48
C SER A 139 9.52 -3.32 12.82
N GLY A 140 8.91 -2.20 13.24
CA GLY A 140 9.21 -0.87 12.76
C GLY A 140 8.47 -0.47 11.48
N CYS A 141 7.40 -1.19 11.09
CA CYS A 141 6.52 -0.76 10.02
C CYS A 141 5.89 0.59 10.34
N LYS A 142 5.78 1.45 9.34
CA LYS A 142 5.19 2.78 9.51
C LYS A 142 3.73 2.83 9.12
N ARG A 143 3.26 1.90 8.28
CA ARG A 143 1.89 1.83 7.77
C ARG A 143 1.40 0.40 7.67
N LEU A 144 0.10 0.25 7.85
CA LEU A 144 -0.64 -0.95 7.50
C LEU A 144 -1.73 -0.59 6.49
N LEU A 145 -1.63 -1.12 5.27
CA LEU A 145 -2.69 -1.06 4.27
C LEU A 145 -3.66 -2.22 4.50
N THR A 146 -4.91 -1.90 4.80
CA THR A 146 -5.93 -2.91 5.15
C THR A 146 -7.33 -2.45 4.76
N SER A 147 -8.24 -3.40 4.54
CA SER A 147 -9.68 -3.15 4.40
C SER A 147 -10.45 -3.32 5.72
N GLY A 148 -9.77 -3.67 6.83
CA GLY A 148 -10.42 -3.90 8.11
C GLY A 148 -11.24 -5.18 8.14
N ASP A 149 -10.74 -6.25 7.50
CA ASP A 149 -11.40 -7.56 7.41
C ASP A 149 -12.73 -7.55 6.60
N GLY A 150 -13.01 -6.47 5.86
CA GLY A 150 -14.10 -6.40 4.91
C GLY A 150 -13.64 -6.74 3.48
N ALA A 151 -14.56 -7.13 2.59
CA ALA A 151 -14.24 -7.28 1.17
C ALA A 151 -13.72 -5.95 0.60
N ILE A 152 -14.28 -4.83 1.06
CA ILE A 152 -13.83 -3.46 0.78
C ILE A 152 -13.72 -2.66 2.08
N ALA A 153 -12.93 -1.59 2.07
CA ALA A 153 -12.71 -0.74 3.24
C ALA A 153 -14.00 -0.14 3.83
N PHE A 154 -15.01 0.10 2.99
CA PHE A 154 -16.31 0.58 3.46
C PHE A 154 -17.03 -0.42 4.36
N GLU A 155 -16.96 -1.70 4.05
CA GLU A 155 -17.56 -2.76 4.88
C GLU A 155 -16.77 -2.97 6.17
N GLY A 156 -15.44 -2.89 6.10
CA GLY A 156 -14.54 -3.04 7.25
C GLY A 156 -14.34 -1.79 8.10
N ARG A 157 -15.04 -0.66 7.84
CA ARG A 157 -14.76 0.63 8.47
C ARG A 157 -14.84 0.63 10.01
N ARG A 158 -15.69 -0.21 10.60
CA ARG A 158 -15.73 -0.36 12.06
C ARG A 158 -14.44 -0.96 12.61
N ARG A 159 -13.95 -2.01 11.95
CA ARG A 159 -12.66 -2.63 12.32
C ARG A 159 -11.49 -1.67 12.05
N LEU A 160 -11.51 -0.92 10.97
CA LEU A 160 -10.53 0.12 10.70
C LEU A 160 -10.51 1.17 11.83
N ARG A 161 -11.67 1.58 12.34
CA ARG A 161 -11.76 2.48 13.50
C ARG A 161 -11.15 1.83 14.76
N GLU A 162 -11.51 0.59 15.07
CA GLU A 162 -10.94 -0.16 16.19
C GLU A 162 -9.40 -0.24 16.09
N MET A 163 -8.85 -0.47 14.88
CA MET A 163 -7.40 -0.50 14.65
C MET A 163 -6.75 0.87 14.88
N VAL A 164 -7.36 1.96 14.39
CA VAL A 164 -6.87 3.33 14.63
C VAL A 164 -6.82 3.62 16.12
N ASP A 165 -7.89 3.33 16.86
CA ASP A 165 -7.95 3.54 18.30
C ASP A 165 -6.95 2.66 19.06
N TYR A 166 -6.79 1.40 18.65
CA TYR A 166 -5.89 0.45 19.29
C TYR A 166 -4.41 0.84 19.13
N THR A 167 -4.04 1.33 17.95
CA THR A 167 -2.63 1.65 17.67
C THR A 167 -2.17 2.95 18.32
N ASP A 168 -3.09 3.84 18.65
CA ASP A 168 -2.79 5.16 19.28
C ASP A 168 -1.65 5.92 18.56
N GLY A 169 -1.67 5.89 17.23
CA GLY A 169 -0.69 6.56 16.37
C GLY A 169 0.68 5.90 16.25
N LYS A 170 0.93 4.72 16.85
CA LYS A 170 2.21 4.00 16.75
C LYS A 170 2.48 3.50 15.33
N ILE A 171 1.44 3.19 14.57
CA ILE A 171 1.45 2.83 13.16
C ILE A 171 0.27 3.49 12.46
N ILE A 172 0.46 3.95 11.23
CA ILE A 172 -0.61 4.54 10.43
C ILE A 172 -1.48 3.42 9.87
N ILE A 173 -2.76 3.42 10.19
CA ILE A 173 -3.75 2.59 9.51
C ILE A 173 -4.14 3.32 8.23
N LEU A 174 -3.86 2.67 7.09
CA LEU A 174 -4.11 3.16 5.74
C LEU A 174 -5.29 2.39 5.15
N PRO A 175 -6.54 2.92 5.23
CA PRO A 175 -7.68 2.25 4.62
C PRO A 175 -7.50 2.09 3.11
N GLY A 176 -7.71 0.86 2.61
CA GLY A 176 -7.64 0.56 1.19
C GLY A 176 -8.52 -0.63 0.79
N GLY A 177 -8.78 -0.76 -0.51
CA GLY A 177 -9.71 -1.72 -1.06
C GLY A 177 -11.08 -1.10 -1.33
N GLY A 178 -11.33 -0.77 -2.59
CA GLY A 178 -12.62 -0.25 -3.05
C GLY A 178 -12.99 1.16 -2.57
N ILE A 179 -12.00 1.99 -2.18
CA ILE A 179 -12.26 3.40 -1.86
C ILE A 179 -12.57 4.16 -3.14
N ARG A 180 -13.71 4.90 -3.11
CA ARG A 180 -14.27 5.68 -4.21
C ARG A 180 -14.85 7.00 -3.71
N SER A 181 -15.06 7.93 -4.61
CA SER A 181 -15.73 9.20 -4.33
C SER A 181 -17.13 9.02 -3.72
N THR A 182 -17.77 7.89 -3.94
CA THR A 182 -19.10 7.54 -3.43
C THR A 182 -19.10 7.05 -1.98
N ASN A 183 -17.96 6.61 -1.42
CA ASN A 183 -17.91 6.05 -0.06
C ASN A 183 -16.86 6.69 0.85
N ILE A 184 -15.93 7.47 0.30
CA ILE A 184 -14.78 8.02 1.06
C ILE A 184 -15.21 8.92 2.23
N LYS A 185 -16.29 9.69 2.08
CA LYS A 185 -16.77 10.59 3.15
C LYS A 185 -17.19 9.83 4.40
N GLU A 186 -17.89 8.72 4.22
CA GLU A 186 -18.33 7.89 5.34
C GLU A 186 -17.16 7.18 6.00
N ILE A 187 -16.18 6.71 5.20
CA ILE A 187 -14.94 6.14 5.72
C ILE A 187 -14.19 7.18 6.56
N ILE A 188 -14.02 8.40 6.06
CA ILE A 188 -13.34 9.47 6.79
C ILE A 188 -14.08 9.80 8.09
N ALA A 189 -15.39 9.93 8.04
CA ALA A 189 -16.21 10.30 9.21
C ALA A 189 -16.17 9.22 10.31
N GLU A 190 -16.19 7.95 9.94
CA GLU A 190 -16.23 6.84 10.91
C GLU A 190 -14.82 6.43 11.37
N VAL A 191 -13.84 6.36 10.46
CA VAL A 191 -12.49 5.85 10.76
C VAL A 191 -11.55 6.94 11.27
N GLY A 192 -11.65 8.16 10.75
CA GLY A 192 -10.73 9.26 11.06
C GLY A 192 -9.29 9.01 10.59
N PRO A 193 -9.06 8.48 9.36
CA PRO A 193 -7.73 8.17 8.90
C PRO A 193 -6.95 9.44 8.55
N VAL A 194 -5.62 9.39 8.61
CA VAL A 194 -4.75 10.48 8.16
C VAL A 194 -4.31 10.31 6.71
N GLU A 195 -4.41 9.09 6.19
CA GLU A 195 -4.08 8.70 4.81
C GLU A 195 -5.14 7.71 4.30
N VAL A 196 -5.37 7.68 2.99
CA VAL A 196 -6.27 6.71 2.33
C VAL A 196 -5.63 6.20 1.04
N HIS A 197 -5.96 4.95 0.66
CA HIS A 197 -5.40 4.28 -0.50
C HIS A 197 -6.48 3.88 -1.50
N THR A 198 -6.23 4.11 -2.78
CA THR A 198 -7.11 3.69 -3.88
C THR A 198 -6.30 3.38 -5.13
N ALA A 199 -6.86 2.54 -6.02
CA ALA A 199 -6.39 2.44 -7.40
C ALA A 199 -7.18 3.35 -8.35
N ALA A 200 -8.32 3.89 -7.90
CA ALA A 200 -9.24 4.76 -8.65
C ALA A 200 -9.60 4.23 -10.06
N LEU A 201 -9.61 2.91 -10.25
CA LEU A 201 -9.91 2.31 -11.56
C LEU A 201 -11.41 2.42 -11.87
N SER A 202 -11.77 2.76 -13.10
CA SER A 202 -13.13 2.60 -13.59
C SER A 202 -13.52 1.12 -13.68
N SER A 203 -14.82 0.84 -13.57
CA SER A 203 -15.35 -0.52 -13.76
C SER A 203 -15.00 -1.02 -15.16
N GLY A 204 -14.17 -2.06 -15.28
CA GLY A 204 -13.77 -2.64 -16.56
C GLY A 204 -12.35 -3.20 -16.54
N VAL A 205 -11.78 -3.42 -17.69
CA VAL A 205 -10.52 -4.12 -17.93
C VAL A 205 -9.29 -3.17 -17.84
N SER A 206 -9.49 -1.89 -17.59
CA SER A 206 -8.40 -0.90 -17.58
C SER A 206 -7.62 -0.93 -16.27
N GLU A 207 -6.29 -1.02 -16.36
CA GLU A 207 -5.37 -0.81 -15.23
C GLU A 207 -4.95 0.66 -15.08
N ILE A 208 -5.60 1.56 -15.85
CA ILE A 208 -5.36 3.01 -15.81
C ILE A 208 -6.39 3.64 -14.88
N ALA A 209 -5.93 4.53 -14.00
CA ALA A 209 -6.81 5.28 -13.09
C ALA A 209 -7.82 6.12 -13.88
N ASP A 210 -9.04 6.22 -13.35
CA ASP A 210 -10.08 7.07 -13.89
C ASP A 210 -9.83 8.52 -13.45
N GLU A 211 -9.56 9.40 -14.41
CA GLU A 211 -9.24 10.81 -14.16
C GLU A 211 -10.37 11.55 -13.44
N SER A 212 -11.62 11.30 -13.82
CA SER A 212 -12.81 11.94 -13.18
C SER A 212 -12.96 11.49 -11.74
N GLU A 213 -12.75 10.20 -11.48
CA GLU A 213 -12.81 9.64 -10.13
C GLU A 213 -11.70 10.20 -9.25
N LEU A 214 -10.48 10.31 -9.80
CA LEU A 214 -9.33 10.83 -9.09
C LEU A 214 -9.54 12.30 -8.69
N HIS A 215 -10.02 13.15 -9.60
CA HIS A 215 -10.35 14.55 -9.30
C HIS A 215 -11.44 14.68 -8.21
N LYS A 216 -12.49 13.86 -8.27
CA LYS A 216 -13.53 13.86 -7.23
C LYS A 216 -12.98 13.48 -5.87
N LEU A 217 -12.11 12.46 -5.80
CA LEU A 217 -11.46 12.05 -4.56
C LEU A 217 -10.62 13.18 -3.98
N ILE A 218 -9.76 13.81 -4.79
CA ILE A 218 -8.92 14.95 -4.35
C ILE A 218 -9.78 16.13 -3.87
N GLU A 219 -10.86 16.47 -4.60
CA GLU A 219 -11.77 17.53 -4.17
C GLU A 219 -12.44 17.24 -2.82
N LEU A 220 -12.80 15.98 -2.57
CA LEU A 220 -13.43 15.56 -1.31
C LEU A 220 -12.45 15.57 -0.12
N LEU A 221 -11.16 15.31 -0.36
CA LEU A 221 -10.13 15.30 0.66
C LEU A 221 -9.61 16.69 1.06
N ASN A 222 -9.83 17.70 0.20
CA ASN A 222 -9.41 19.09 0.43
C ASN A 222 -10.48 19.96 1.10
N LYS A 223 -11.68 19.40 1.33
CA LYS A 223 -12.78 20.05 2.05
C LYS A 223 -12.79 19.74 3.54
#